data_d71559c518fd66bb225fb8677b8d5db1
#
_entry.id   d71559c518fd66bb225fb8677b8d5db1
#
_cell.length_a   1.000
_cell.length_b   1.000
_cell.length_c   1.000
_cell.angle_alpha   90.00
_cell.angle_beta   90.00
_cell.angle_gamma   90.00
#
_symmetry.space_group_name_H-M   'P 1'
#
loop_
_entity.id
_entity.type
_entity.pdbx_description
1 polymer ?
#
loop_
_entity_poly.entity_id
_entity_poly.type
_entity_poly.pdbx_seq_one_letter_code
_entity_poly.pdbx_strand_id
1 'polypeptide(L)'
;MLDPKKQKKIASMVKKHRWSKINKVLQKASPEEKEEFAKELGNDLHNNSINYLLMLLEDPDDNVKLQAVKALGNHASDTAKTFLQNFLENLPKEKVELENATREAISKINASLAKKEE
;
A
#
# COMPACT_ATOMS: atom_id res chain seq x y z
N MET A 1 2.63 7.14 -17.98
CA MET A 1 3.84 6.71 -17.25
C MET A 1 4.41 7.88 -16.46
N LEU A 2 4.80 7.64 -15.23
CA LEU A 2 5.31 8.71 -14.38
C LEU A 2 6.74 9.12 -14.77
N ASP A 3 6.98 10.44 -14.78
CA ASP A 3 8.28 11.03 -15.09
C ASP A 3 9.34 10.50 -14.10
N PRO A 4 10.52 10.07 -14.59
CA PRO A 4 11.62 9.61 -13.70
C PRO A 4 12.01 10.61 -12.62
N LYS A 5 11.93 11.90 -12.87
CA LYS A 5 12.21 12.94 -11.87
C LYS A 5 11.20 12.90 -10.73
N LYS A 6 9.92 12.71 -11.04
CA LYS A 6 8.86 12.59 -10.04
C LYS A 6 9.03 11.30 -9.25
N GLN A 7 9.38 10.20 -9.92
CA GLN A 7 9.64 8.92 -9.26
C GLN A 7 10.74 9.07 -8.21
N LYS A 8 11.84 9.74 -8.57
CA LYS A 8 12.96 9.99 -7.65
C LYS A 8 12.56 10.86 -6.47
N LYS A 9 11.75 11.89 -6.72
CA LYS A 9 11.27 12.77 -5.64
C LYS A 9 10.41 12.00 -4.65
N ILE A 10 9.50 11.17 -5.15
CA ILE A 10 8.62 10.35 -4.30
C ILE A 10 9.45 9.37 -3.48
N ALA A 11 10.38 8.65 -4.12
CA ALA A 11 11.26 7.71 -3.45
C ALA A 11 12.07 8.41 -2.34
N SER A 12 12.59 9.60 -2.62
CA SER A 12 13.36 10.38 -1.66
C SER A 12 12.52 10.81 -0.46
N MET A 13 11.28 11.26 -0.71
CA MET A 13 10.38 11.67 0.38
C MET A 13 10.08 10.50 1.32
N VAL A 14 9.81 9.32 0.78
CA VAL A 14 9.53 8.13 1.57
C VAL A 14 10.78 7.68 2.32
N LYS A 15 11.90 7.58 1.63
CA LYS A 15 13.17 7.14 2.23
C LYS A 15 13.60 8.02 3.39
N LYS A 16 13.39 9.34 3.27
CA LYS A 16 13.75 10.31 4.30
C LYS A 16 12.64 10.52 5.33
N HIS A 17 11.54 9.78 5.23
CA HIS A 17 10.40 9.87 6.14
C HIS A 17 9.87 11.29 6.31
N ARG A 18 9.71 11.99 5.20
CA ARG A 18 9.16 13.36 5.21
C ARG A 18 7.63 13.32 5.24
N TRP A 19 7.10 12.84 6.35
CA TRP A 19 5.67 12.52 6.49
C TRP A 19 4.76 13.73 6.24
N SER A 20 5.11 14.89 6.76
CA SER A 20 4.31 16.10 6.56
C SER A 20 4.22 16.48 5.06
N LYS A 21 5.34 16.39 4.35
CA LYS A 21 5.40 16.66 2.93
C LYS A 21 4.64 15.61 2.12
N ILE A 22 4.81 14.33 2.48
CA ILE A 22 4.09 13.22 1.84
C ILE A 22 2.59 13.45 1.95
N ASN A 23 2.10 13.81 3.14
CA ASN A 23 0.69 14.05 3.36
C ASN A 23 0.15 15.15 2.44
N LYS A 24 0.88 16.26 2.32
CA LYS A 24 0.49 17.38 1.46
C LYS A 24 0.47 16.99 -0.02
N VAL A 25 1.50 16.27 -0.46
CA VAL A 25 1.61 15.85 -1.87
C VAL A 25 0.51 14.86 -2.22
N LEU A 26 0.23 13.89 -1.34
CA LEU A 26 -0.81 12.88 -1.58
C LEU A 26 -2.20 13.48 -1.75
N GLN A 27 -2.50 14.59 -1.08
CA GLN A 27 -3.80 15.25 -1.20
C GLN A 27 -4.09 15.75 -2.62
N LYS A 28 -3.05 16.04 -3.40
CA LYS A 28 -3.18 16.57 -4.76
C LYS A 28 -2.58 15.63 -5.82
N ALA A 29 -2.19 14.44 -5.41
CA ALA A 29 -1.50 13.51 -6.29
C ALA A 29 -2.43 12.92 -7.35
N SER A 30 -1.89 12.69 -8.54
CA SER A 30 -2.58 11.92 -9.59
C SER A 30 -2.61 10.43 -9.20
N PRO A 31 -3.48 9.61 -9.84
CA PRO A 31 -3.47 8.17 -9.59
C PRO A 31 -2.09 7.55 -9.80
N GLU A 32 -1.37 7.95 -10.85
CA GLU A 32 -0.03 7.42 -11.12
C GLU A 32 0.96 7.77 -10.02
N GLU A 33 0.88 8.99 -9.49
CA GLU A 33 1.73 9.40 -8.37
C GLU A 33 1.39 8.63 -7.10
N LYS A 34 0.10 8.40 -6.85
CA LYS A 34 -0.34 7.60 -5.70
C LYS A 34 0.15 6.16 -5.80
N GLU A 35 0.12 5.58 -7.01
CA GLU A 35 0.66 4.23 -7.24
C GLU A 35 2.15 4.18 -6.91
N GLU A 36 2.91 5.19 -7.31
CA GLU A 36 4.33 5.25 -7.01
C GLU A 36 4.58 5.39 -5.51
N PHE A 37 3.79 6.22 -4.82
CA PHE A 37 3.87 6.31 -3.35
C PHE A 37 3.59 4.95 -2.71
N ALA A 38 2.55 4.25 -3.15
CA ALA A 38 2.22 2.94 -2.61
C ALA A 38 3.39 1.96 -2.75
N LYS A 39 4.02 1.94 -3.92
CA LYS A 39 5.16 1.10 -4.20
C LYS A 39 6.33 1.39 -3.25
N GLU A 40 6.68 2.66 -3.09
CA GLU A 40 7.79 3.06 -2.21
C GLU A 40 7.46 2.80 -0.73
N LEU A 41 6.22 3.08 -0.32
CA LEU A 41 5.77 2.82 1.04
C LEU A 41 5.75 1.32 1.36
N GLY A 42 5.54 0.50 0.35
CA GLY A 42 5.60 -0.96 0.50
C GLY A 42 7.01 -1.47 0.79
N ASN A 43 8.02 -0.71 0.42
CA ASN A 43 9.41 -1.06 0.67
C ASN A 43 9.97 -0.43 1.95
N ASP A 44 9.18 0.42 2.60
CA ASP A 44 9.57 1.11 3.84
C ASP A 44 8.78 0.52 5.01
N LEU A 45 9.45 -0.13 5.94
CA LEU A 45 8.81 -0.86 7.04
C LEU A 45 8.41 0.01 8.25
N HIS A 46 8.46 1.32 8.12
CA HIS A 46 8.03 2.23 9.18
C HIS A 46 6.51 2.17 9.37
N ASN A 47 6.05 2.30 10.62
CA ASN A 47 4.61 2.25 10.92
C ASN A 47 3.80 3.30 10.17
N ASN A 48 4.36 4.49 9.95
CA ASN A 48 3.66 5.53 9.19
C ASN A 48 3.40 5.11 7.75
N SER A 49 4.28 4.28 7.16
CA SER A 49 4.07 3.75 5.81
C SER A 49 2.80 2.90 5.74
N ILE A 50 2.57 2.07 6.77
CA ILE A 50 1.34 1.27 6.85
C ILE A 50 0.12 2.17 6.88
N ASN A 51 0.15 3.23 7.69
CA ASN A 51 -0.98 4.15 7.81
C ASN A 51 -1.34 4.82 6.49
N TYR A 52 -0.33 5.26 5.73
CA TYR A 52 -0.57 5.85 4.41
C TYR A 52 -1.08 4.83 3.41
N LEU A 53 -0.60 3.58 3.47
CA LEU A 53 -1.09 2.51 2.60
C LEU A 53 -2.54 2.17 2.91
N LEU A 54 -2.93 2.17 4.18
CA LEU A 54 -4.33 1.96 4.57
C LEU A 54 -5.23 3.06 4.01
N MET A 55 -4.73 4.29 4.00
CA MET A 55 -5.45 5.41 3.40
C MET A 55 -5.61 5.21 1.88
N LEU A 56 -4.56 4.79 1.20
CA LEU A 56 -4.58 4.54 -0.24
C LEU A 56 -5.47 3.35 -0.61
N LEU A 57 -5.68 2.42 0.30
CA LEU A 57 -6.60 1.30 0.11
C LEU A 57 -8.05 1.79 -0.10
N GLU A 58 -8.39 2.96 0.45
CA GLU A 58 -9.71 3.57 0.32
C GLU A 58 -9.84 4.49 -0.90
N ASP A 59 -8.78 4.63 -1.70
CA ASP A 59 -8.81 5.51 -2.87
C ASP A 59 -9.85 5.02 -3.89
N PRO A 60 -10.55 5.92 -4.61
CA PRO A 60 -11.55 5.51 -5.60
C PRO A 60 -10.97 4.82 -6.83
N ASP A 61 -9.68 5.00 -7.11
CA ASP A 61 -9.03 4.38 -8.27
C ASP A 61 -8.61 2.94 -7.95
N ASP A 62 -9.07 1.97 -8.76
CA ASP A 62 -8.77 0.56 -8.55
C ASP A 62 -7.28 0.21 -8.68
N ASN A 63 -6.56 0.92 -9.53
CA ASN A 63 -5.12 0.69 -9.69
C ASN A 63 -4.35 1.15 -8.44
N VAL A 64 -4.79 2.24 -7.84
CA VAL A 64 -4.21 2.72 -6.57
C VAL A 64 -4.48 1.70 -5.46
N LYS A 65 -5.72 1.21 -5.38
CA LYS A 65 -6.08 0.16 -4.41
C LYS A 65 -5.21 -1.08 -4.59
N LEU A 66 -5.02 -1.50 -5.84
CA LEU A 66 -4.21 -2.69 -6.16
C LEU A 66 -2.77 -2.53 -5.67
N GLN A 67 -2.16 -1.39 -5.93
CA GLN A 67 -0.79 -1.14 -5.47
C GLN A 67 -0.72 -1.06 -3.95
N ALA A 68 -1.73 -0.48 -3.30
CA ALA A 68 -1.80 -0.43 -1.83
C ALA A 68 -1.89 -1.84 -1.24
N VAL A 69 -2.72 -2.70 -1.83
CA VAL A 69 -2.86 -4.10 -1.40
C VAL A 69 -1.52 -4.83 -1.49
N LYS A 70 -0.85 -4.72 -2.63
CA LYS A 70 0.45 -5.36 -2.86
C LYS A 70 1.49 -4.87 -1.86
N ALA A 71 1.52 -3.55 -1.64
CA ALA A 71 2.45 -2.92 -0.71
C ALA A 71 2.21 -3.38 0.73
N LEU A 72 0.95 -3.45 1.14
CA LEU A 72 0.59 -3.94 2.48
C LEU A 72 1.03 -5.39 2.70
N GLY A 73 1.02 -6.19 1.64
CA GLY A 73 1.51 -7.56 1.70
C GLY A 73 2.99 -7.68 2.07
N ASN A 74 3.76 -6.62 1.89
CA ASN A 74 5.18 -6.60 2.25
C ASN A 74 5.43 -6.30 3.74
N HIS A 75 4.40 -5.83 4.44
CA HIS A 75 4.50 -5.53 5.88
C HIS A 75 3.99 -6.70 6.71
N ALA A 76 4.80 -7.20 7.61
CA ALA A 76 4.41 -8.28 8.53
C ALA A 76 3.63 -7.68 9.71
N SER A 77 2.40 -7.23 9.43
CA SER A 77 1.57 -6.47 10.37
C SER A 77 0.20 -7.10 10.55
N ASP A 78 -0.18 -7.39 11.80
CA ASP A 78 -1.52 -7.87 12.14
C ASP A 78 -2.57 -6.81 11.80
N THR A 79 -2.24 -5.53 11.98
CA THR A 79 -3.14 -4.42 11.63
C THR A 79 -3.44 -4.43 10.14
N ALA A 80 -2.39 -4.51 9.30
CA ALA A 80 -2.55 -4.58 7.85
C ALA A 80 -3.40 -5.78 7.45
N LYS A 81 -3.15 -6.94 8.06
CA LYS A 81 -3.92 -8.16 7.81
C LYS A 81 -5.41 -7.97 8.08
N THR A 82 -5.74 -7.37 9.23
CA THR A 82 -7.14 -7.13 9.62
C THR A 82 -7.84 -6.22 8.61
N PHE A 83 -7.20 -5.14 8.21
CA PHE A 83 -7.76 -4.22 7.23
C PHE A 83 -7.94 -4.89 5.86
N LEU A 84 -7.00 -5.73 5.44
CA LEU A 84 -7.11 -6.46 4.18
C LEU A 84 -8.25 -7.49 4.22
N GLN A 85 -8.47 -8.14 5.37
CA GLN A 85 -9.59 -9.07 5.54
C GLN A 85 -10.93 -8.35 5.41
N ASN A 86 -11.06 -7.18 6.05
CA ASN A 86 -12.25 -6.35 5.92
C ASN A 86 -12.46 -5.87 4.47
N PHE A 87 -11.38 -5.45 3.84
CA PHE A 87 -11.40 -5.02 2.44
C PHE A 87 -11.92 -6.15 1.55
N LEU A 88 -11.41 -7.36 1.74
CA LEU A 88 -11.82 -8.54 0.97
C LEU A 88 -13.31 -8.85 1.13
N GLU A 89 -13.81 -8.80 2.37
CA GLU A 89 -15.21 -9.09 2.67
C GLU A 89 -16.17 -8.12 1.99
N ASN A 90 -15.77 -6.86 1.84
CA ASN A 90 -16.61 -5.82 1.27
C ASN A 90 -16.37 -5.58 -0.22
N LEU A 91 -15.48 -6.36 -0.82
CA LEU A 91 -15.10 -6.18 -2.22
C LEU A 91 -16.19 -6.76 -3.15
N PRO A 92 -16.63 -5.97 -4.18
CA PRO A 92 -17.58 -6.51 -5.18
C PRO A 92 -16.99 -7.72 -5.90
N LYS A 93 -17.84 -8.70 -6.19
CA LYS A 93 -17.42 -9.98 -6.80
C LYS A 93 -16.76 -9.82 -8.17
N GLU A 94 -17.13 -8.79 -8.91
CA GLU A 94 -16.55 -8.51 -10.24
C GLU A 94 -15.12 -7.97 -10.18
N LYS A 95 -14.66 -7.55 -9.00
CA LYS A 95 -13.28 -7.06 -8.82
C LYS A 95 -12.30 -8.22 -8.60
N VAL A 96 -12.21 -9.11 -9.58
CA VAL A 96 -11.44 -10.36 -9.47
C VAL A 96 -9.96 -10.12 -9.22
N GLU A 97 -9.35 -9.16 -9.93
CA GLU A 97 -7.95 -8.86 -9.76
C GLU A 97 -7.62 -8.37 -8.35
N LEU A 98 -8.47 -7.47 -7.81
CA LEU A 98 -8.31 -6.98 -6.44
C LEU A 98 -8.51 -8.10 -5.42
N GLU A 99 -9.49 -8.98 -5.66
CA GLU A 99 -9.74 -10.11 -4.78
C GLU A 99 -8.52 -11.03 -4.70
N ASN A 100 -7.99 -11.40 -5.85
CA ASN A 100 -6.82 -12.29 -5.92
C ASN A 100 -5.59 -11.66 -5.26
N ALA A 101 -5.34 -10.38 -5.54
CA ALA A 101 -4.22 -9.66 -4.95
C ALA A 101 -4.35 -9.56 -3.43
N THR A 102 -5.58 -9.34 -2.94
CA THR A 102 -5.84 -9.22 -1.51
C THR A 102 -5.61 -10.55 -0.79
N ARG A 103 -6.09 -11.64 -1.36
CA ARG A 103 -5.86 -12.98 -0.80
C ARG A 103 -4.37 -13.32 -0.76
N GLU A 104 -3.66 -12.97 -1.82
CA GLU A 104 -2.22 -13.19 -1.90
C GLU A 104 -1.46 -12.36 -0.86
N ALA A 105 -1.86 -11.09 -0.67
CA ALA A 105 -1.26 -10.21 0.33
C ALA A 105 -1.46 -10.75 1.75
N ILE A 106 -2.67 -11.21 2.06
CA ILE A 106 -2.99 -11.81 3.38
C ILE A 106 -2.14 -13.05 3.60
N SER A 107 -2.04 -13.90 2.59
CA SER A 107 -1.22 -15.13 2.66
C SER A 107 0.26 -14.79 2.93
N LYS A 108 0.76 -13.76 2.27
CA LYS A 108 2.13 -13.29 2.43
C LYS A 108 2.39 -12.78 3.86
N ILE A 109 1.45 -12.02 4.41
CA ILE A 109 1.55 -11.52 5.78
C ILE A 109 1.53 -12.69 6.78
N ASN A 110 0.63 -13.65 6.58
CA ASN A 110 0.55 -14.84 7.44
C ASN A 110 1.88 -15.60 7.46
N ALA A 111 2.49 -15.79 6.30
CA ALA A 111 3.79 -16.46 6.20
C ALA A 111 4.89 -15.70 6.94
N SER A 112 4.89 -14.38 6.83
CA SER A 112 5.87 -13.52 7.51
C SER A 112 5.69 -13.53 9.03
N LEU A 113 4.44 -13.51 9.50
CA LEU A 113 4.14 -13.56 10.93
C LEU A 113 4.51 -14.91 11.53
N ALA A 114 4.27 -16.00 10.79
CA ALA A 114 4.65 -17.35 11.22
C ALA A 114 6.17 -17.47 11.41
N LYS A 115 6.95 -16.87 10.52
CA LYS A 115 8.41 -16.86 10.63
C LYS A 115 8.90 -16.10 11.86
N LYS A 116 8.21 -15.04 12.26
CA LYS A 116 8.59 -14.26 13.45
C LYS A 116 8.40 -15.03 14.75
N GLU A 117 7.49 -15.98 14.77
CA GLU A 117 7.18 -16.78 15.96
C GLU A 117 8.19 -17.92 16.18
N GLU A 118 8.96 -18.27 15.16
CA GLU A 118 10.03 -19.25 15.25
C GLU A 118 11.29 -18.64 15.85
#